data_9d202aafe0683b16b3f3883f900016d4
#
_entry.id   9d202aafe0683b16b3f3883f900016d4
#
_cell.length_a   1.000
_cell.length_b   1.000
_cell.length_c   1.000
_cell.angle_alpha   90.00
_cell.angle_beta   90.00
_cell.angle_gamma   90.00
#
_symmetry.space_group_name_H-M   'P 1'
#
loop_
_entity.id
_entity.type
_entity.pdbx_description
1 polymer ?
#
loop_
_entity_poly.entity_id
_entity_poly.type
_entity_poly.pdbx_seq_one_letter_code
_entity_poly.pdbx_strand_id
1 'polypeptide(L)' 'DQKSVQEIQARIGAETALLAHEMSQLQMLQGMADSEERIDRSRERERQYEMLGRTGKVSDFLP' A
#
# COMPACT_ATOMS: atom_id res chain seq x y z
N ASP A 1 23.30 -39.13 9.97
CA ASP A 1 22.16 -39.75 10.61
C ASP A 1 20.87 -39.22 9.97
N GLN A 2 20.03 -40.11 9.56
CA GLN A 2 18.77 -39.80 8.85
C GLN A 2 17.82 -38.94 9.70
N LYS A 3 17.77 -39.21 11.01
CA LYS A 3 16.97 -38.45 11.95
C LYS A 3 17.44 -37.01 12.06
N SER A 4 18.74 -36.79 12.13
CA SER A 4 19.33 -35.44 12.18
C SER A 4 19.04 -34.65 10.90
N VAL A 5 19.11 -35.31 9.75
CA VAL A 5 18.78 -34.68 8.47
C VAL A 5 17.30 -34.26 8.44
N GLN A 6 16.39 -35.11 8.90
CA GLN A 6 14.97 -34.81 8.98
C GLN A 6 14.67 -33.65 9.92
N GLU A 7 15.36 -33.58 11.06
CA GLU A 7 15.22 -32.47 12.01
C GLU A 7 15.68 -31.15 11.41
N ILE A 8 16.80 -31.17 10.69
CA ILE A 8 17.32 -29.98 10.00
C ILE A 8 16.33 -29.53 8.90
N GLN A 9 15.83 -30.47 8.11
CA GLN A 9 14.85 -30.16 7.06
C GLN A 9 13.56 -29.58 7.64
N ALA A 10 13.08 -30.10 8.76
CA ALA A 10 11.90 -29.58 9.45
C ALA A 10 12.12 -28.14 9.94
N ARG A 11 13.32 -27.85 10.48
CA ARG A 11 13.70 -26.51 10.92
C ARG A 11 13.76 -25.54 9.75
N ILE A 12 14.41 -25.93 8.66
CA ILE A 12 14.49 -25.11 7.44
C ILE A 12 13.09 -24.82 6.90
N GLY A 13 12.23 -25.84 6.88
CA GLY A 13 10.85 -25.67 6.44
C GLY A 13 10.07 -24.69 7.31
N ALA A 14 10.23 -24.76 8.63
CA ALA A 14 9.58 -23.84 9.56
C ALA A 14 10.08 -22.39 9.39
N GLU A 15 11.40 -22.21 9.27
CA GLU A 15 12.01 -20.90 9.04
C GLU A 15 11.58 -20.30 7.71
N THR A 16 11.51 -21.11 6.66
CA THR A 16 11.05 -20.70 5.33
C THR A 16 9.59 -20.26 5.38
N ALA A 17 8.75 -21.01 6.08
CA ALA A 17 7.34 -20.64 6.25
C ALA A 17 7.18 -19.33 7.02
N LEU A 18 8.00 -19.11 8.06
CA LEU A 18 7.99 -17.86 8.82
C LEU A 18 8.41 -16.67 7.95
N LEU A 19 9.47 -16.83 7.16
CA LEU A 19 9.93 -15.79 6.24
C LEU A 19 8.84 -15.47 5.20
N ALA A 20 8.20 -16.48 4.64
CA ALA A 20 7.11 -16.27 3.68
C ALA A 20 5.96 -15.50 4.32
N HIS A 21 5.63 -15.79 5.57
CA HIS A 21 4.60 -15.07 6.31
C HIS A 21 4.99 -13.60 6.54
N GLU A 22 6.23 -13.34 6.94
CA GLU A 22 6.76 -11.98 7.11
C GLU A 22 6.73 -11.19 5.81
N MET A 23 7.13 -11.80 4.71
CA MET A 23 7.08 -11.17 3.39
C MET A 23 5.64 -10.82 2.99
N SER A 24 4.70 -11.71 3.28
CA SER A 24 3.29 -11.49 3.03
C SER A 24 2.76 -10.28 3.80
N GLN A 25 3.16 -10.15 5.07
CA GLN A 25 2.81 -8.99 5.90
C GLN A 25 3.40 -7.70 5.35
N LEU A 26 4.66 -7.72 4.91
CA LEU A 26 5.30 -6.56 4.30
C LEU A 26 4.61 -6.13 3.01
N GLN A 27 4.20 -7.08 2.17
CA GLN A 27 3.45 -6.80 0.96
C GLN A 27 2.10 -6.17 1.26
N MET A 28 1.44 -6.63 2.32
CA MET A 28 0.17 -6.05 2.78
C MET A 28 0.38 -4.60 3.22
N LEU A 29 1.42 -4.31 4.00
CA LEU A 29 1.75 -2.96 4.44
C LEU A 29 2.07 -2.04 3.26
N GLN A 30 2.81 -2.52 2.28
CA GLN A 30 3.07 -1.77 1.05
C GLN A 30 1.80 -1.46 0.29
N GLY A 31 0.90 -2.44 0.19
CA GLY A 31 -0.40 -2.25 -0.45
C GLY A 31 -1.25 -1.20 0.25
N MET A 32 -1.23 -1.18 1.58
CA MET A 32 -1.92 -0.17 2.38
C MET A 32 -1.33 1.23 2.15
N ALA A 33 -0.01 1.35 2.17
CA ALA A 33 0.67 2.62 1.90
C ALA A 33 0.36 3.16 0.51
N ASP A 34 0.37 2.28 -0.50
CA ASP A 34 0.01 2.64 -1.87
C ASP A 34 -1.44 3.09 -1.99
N SER A 35 -2.34 2.46 -1.25
CA SER A 35 -3.76 2.84 -1.21
C SER A 35 -3.95 4.22 -0.59
N GLU A 36 -3.26 4.51 0.52
CA GLU A 36 -3.30 5.82 1.17
C GLU A 36 -2.80 6.92 0.24
N GLU A 37 -1.70 6.67 -0.45
CA GLU A 37 -1.13 7.61 -1.42
C GLU A 37 -2.10 7.89 -2.57
N ARG A 38 -2.79 6.87 -3.07
CA ARG A 38 -3.81 7.04 -4.12
C ARG A 38 -5.00 7.85 -3.63
N ILE A 39 -5.44 7.62 -2.40
CA ILE A 39 -6.54 8.39 -1.79
C ILE A 39 -6.13 9.85 -1.64
N ASP A 40 -4.93 10.12 -1.16
CA ASP A 40 -4.42 11.48 -0.99
C ASP A 40 -4.33 12.23 -2.32
N ARG A 41 -3.86 11.56 -3.37
CA ARG A 41 -3.83 12.14 -4.73
C ARG A 41 -5.22 12.42 -5.27
N SER A 42 -6.17 11.54 -4.99
CA SER A 42 -7.56 11.71 -5.39
C SER A 42 -8.19 12.92 -4.69
N ARG A 43 -7.95 13.07 -3.39
CA ARG A 43 -8.43 14.23 -2.60
C ARG A 43 -7.82 15.54 -3.09
N GLU A 44 -6.54 15.52 -3.44
CA GLU A 44 -5.86 16.70 -3.99
C GLU A 44 -6.48 17.12 -5.33
N ARG A 45 -6.77 16.17 -6.20
CA ARG A 45 -7.45 16.44 -7.47
C ARG A 45 -8.84 17.03 -7.24
N GLU A 46 -9.60 16.51 -6.29
CA GLU A 46 -10.91 17.05 -5.93
C GLU A 46 -10.80 18.49 -5.45
N ARG A 47 -9.83 18.79 -4.61
CA ARG A 47 -9.58 20.18 -4.15
C ARG A 47 -9.24 21.11 -5.30
N GLN A 48 -8.42 20.65 -6.23
CA GLN A 48 -8.07 21.43 -7.43
C GLN A 48 -9.30 21.71 -8.30
N TYR A 49 -10.16 20.74 -8.50
CA TYR A 49 -11.41 20.90 -9.23
C TYR A 49 -12.36 21.88 -8.54
N GLU A 50 -12.47 21.80 -7.23
CA GLU A 50 -13.26 22.76 -6.46
C GLU A 50 -12.75 24.20 -6.62
N MET A 51 -11.44 24.39 -6.53
CA MET A 51 -10.81 25.69 -6.73
C MET A 51 -11.08 26.24 -8.13
N LEU A 52 -10.96 25.41 -9.15
CA LEU A 52 -11.25 25.79 -10.53
C LEU A 52 -12.73 26.15 -10.70
N GLY A 53 -13.62 25.39 -10.06
CA GLY A 53 -15.06 25.71 -10.07
C GLY A 53 -15.38 27.04 -9.43
N ARG A 54 -14.73 27.35 -8.29
CA ARG A 54 -14.87 28.66 -7.62
C ARG A 54 -14.33 29.80 -8.48
N THR A 55 -13.18 29.60 -9.10
CA THR A 55 -12.58 30.57 -10.00
C THR A 55 -13.48 30.84 -11.22
N GLY A 56 -14.05 29.77 -11.78
CA GLY A 56 -15.02 29.89 -12.88
C GLY A 56 -16.26 30.68 -12.49
N LYS A 57 -16.80 30.45 -11.29
CA LYS A 57 -17.93 31.19 -10.75
C LYS A 57 -17.61 32.68 -10.55
N VAL A 58 -16.42 32.99 -10.04
CA VAL A 58 -15.95 34.36 -9.83
C VAL A 58 -15.83 35.07 -11.18
N SER A 59 -15.30 34.41 -12.19
CA SER A 59 -15.17 35.00 -13.52
C SER A 59 -16.52 35.27 -14.20
N ASP A 60 -17.58 34.54 -13.86
CA ASP A 60 -18.93 34.80 -14.34
C ASP A 60 -19.54 36.11 -13.81
N PHE A 61 -19.03 36.62 -12.68
CA PHE A 61 -19.44 37.90 -12.08
C PHE A 61 -18.62 39.10 -12.55
N LEU A 62 -17.51 38.84 -13.26
CA LEU A 62 -16.69 39.93 -13.80
C LEU A 62 -17.25 40.40 -15.17
N PRO A 63 -17.44 41.70 -15.34
CA PRO A 63 -17.92 42.22 -16.61
C PRO A 63 -16.97 41.95 -17.78
#